data_da3a8ce8e2d0af386838b4aef85d1ced
#
_entry.id   da3a8ce8e2d0af386838b4aef85d1ced
#
_cell.length_a   1.000
_cell.length_b   1.000
_cell.length_c   1.000
_cell.angle_alpha   90.00
_cell.angle_beta   90.00
_cell.angle_gamma   90.00
#
_symmetry.space_group_name_H-M   'P 1'
#
loop_
_entity.id
_entity.type
_entity.pdbx_description
1 polymer ?
#
loop_
_entity_poly.entity_id
_entity_poly.type
_entity_poly.pdbx_seq_one_letter_code
_entity_poly.pdbx_strand_id
1 'polypeptide(L)'
;MKIATWNCNGGFRNKIEPVSAIDADIYIIQECEDPSRVTKSTDIYKAFSANHIWVGENKNKGLGVFTRKSSKISMTELNQDFGSAKLKWFLPFRYEDRLDFVAAWAHRGDTGEFRYIGQFYWLLKNNLGSLDRQIFIGDLNSNKIWDYKRSEGDHSTCVRMLEEVGIHSVYHHFREQQQGQEADPTFYLQKNWHKPYHIDYVFAPLERVKKTKTLEVGKFESWQNYSDHVPLVWEFDET
;
A
#
# COMPACT_ATOMS: atom_id res chain seq x y z
N MET A 1 9.86 13.09 6.00
CA MET A 1 8.95 11.99 6.40
C MET A 1 9.32 10.73 5.63
N LYS A 2 9.33 9.60 6.31
CA LYS A 2 9.68 8.29 5.72
C LYS A 2 8.52 7.31 5.90
N ILE A 3 8.08 6.69 4.83
CA ILE A 3 6.93 5.78 4.81
C ILE A 3 7.34 4.47 4.16
N ALA A 4 6.93 3.34 4.74
CA ALA A 4 7.18 2.02 4.20
C ALA A 4 5.86 1.27 3.95
N THR A 5 5.76 0.57 2.82
CA THR A 5 4.71 -0.42 2.59
C THR A 5 5.31 -1.78 2.30
N TRP A 6 4.64 -2.82 2.80
CA TRP A 6 5.08 -4.20 2.60
C TRP A 6 3.96 -5.21 2.80
N ASN A 7 3.71 -6.03 1.82
CA ASN A 7 2.89 -7.22 2.00
C ASN A 7 3.73 -8.30 2.71
N CYS A 8 3.39 -8.58 3.97
CA CYS A 8 4.18 -9.46 4.81
C CYS A 8 3.92 -10.96 4.57
N ASN A 9 2.94 -11.32 3.74
CA ASN A 9 2.54 -12.72 3.50
C ASN A 9 2.26 -13.48 4.81
N GLY A 10 1.49 -12.86 5.71
CA GLY A 10 1.09 -13.43 7.00
C GLY A 10 2.18 -13.49 8.08
N GLY A 11 1.76 -13.71 9.33
CA GLY A 11 2.68 -13.93 10.45
C GLY A 11 3.60 -12.77 10.78
N PHE A 12 3.13 -11.54 10.62
CA PHE A 12 3.90 -10.31 10.76
C PHE A 12 4.66 -10.21 12.09
N ARG A 13 4.06 -10.65 13.21
CA ARG A 13 4.70 -10.66 14.53
C ARG A 13 6.04 -11.38 14.60
N ASN A 14 6.28 -12.34 13.69
CA ASN A 14 7.52 -13.11 13.60
C ASN A 14 8.55 -12.48 12.62
N LYS A 15 8.20 -11.37 11.99
CA LYS A 15 8.98 -10.71 10.93
C LYS A 15 9.29 -9.25 11.26
N ILE A 16 9.13 -8.88 12.52
CA ILE A 16 9.19 -7.48 12.96
C ILE A 16 10.60 -6.89 12.90
N GLU A 17 11.64 -7.71 13.14
CA GLU A 17 13.02 -7.21 13.22
C GLU A 17 13.48 -6.52 11.92
N PRO A 18 13.39 -7.15 10.72
CA PRO A 18 13.81 -6.49 9.49
C PRO A 18 12.93 -5.28 9.13
N VAL A 19 11.65 -5.28 9.51
CA VAL A 19 10.75 -4.15 9.23
C VAL A 19 11.06 -2.98 10.14
N SER A 20 11.27 -3.21 11.44
CA SER A 20 11.61 -2.14 12.40
C SER A 20 12.95 -1.46 12.07
N ALA A 21 13.89 -2.18 11.44
CA ALA A 21 15.17 -1.64 11.02
C ALA A 21 15.07 -0.61 9.86
N ILE A 22 13.94 -0.53 9.16
CA ILE A 22 13.68 0.50 8.13
C ILE A 22 13.62 1.89 8.77
N ASP A 23 13.20 1.99 10.03
CA ASP A 23 13.03 3.24 10.79
C ASP A 23 12.18 4.28 10.05
N ALA A 24 10.96 3.89 9.68
CA ALA A 24 9.98 4.77 9.05
C ALA A 24 9.07 5.45 10.09
N ASP A 25 8.42 6.54 9.68
CA ASP A 25 7.39 7.23 10.49
C ASP A 25 6.05 6.51 10.41
N ILE A 26 5.74 5.93 9.24
CA ILE A 26 4.51 5.18 8.95
C ILE A 26 4.86 3.86 8.25
N TYR A 27 4.22 2.78 8.69
CA TYR A 27 4.28 1.48 8.01
C TYR A 27 2.89 1.04 7.61
N ILE A 28 2.71 0.67 6.35
CA ILE A 28 1.49 0.09 5.81
C ILE A 28 1.77 -1.38 5.49
N ILE A 29 1.18 -2.29 6.27
CA ILE A 29 1.47 -3.72 6.22
C ILE A 29 0.24 -4.49 5.77
N GLN A 30 0.33 -5.08 4.58
CA GLN A 30 -0.69 -5.96 4.05
C GLN A 30 -0.49 -7.38 4.56
N GLU A 31 -1.57 -8.13 4.64
CA GLU A 31 -1.62 -9.52 5.13
C GLU A 31 -1.18 -9.72 6.58
N CYS A 32 -1.15 -8.67 7.39
CA CYS A 32 -0.81 -8.78 8.81
C CYS A 32 -2.00 -9.23 9.67
N GLU A 33 -1.71 -9.88 10.78
CA GLU A 33 -2.69 -10.16 11.82
C GLU A 33 -3.15 -8.90 12.55
N ASP A 34 -4.33 -8.98 13.18
CA ASP A 34 -4.87 -7.93 14.06
C ASP A 34 -3.98 -7.79 15.31
N PRO A 35 -3.26 -6.67 15.48
CA PRO A 35 -2.34 -6.52 16.61
C PRO A 35 -3.03 -6.59 17.98
N SER A 36 -4.30 -6.15 18.05
CA SER A 36 -5.07 -6.17 19.30
C SER A 36 -5.40 -7.58 19.80
N ARG A 37 -5.30 -8.58 18.91
CA ARG A 37 -5.59 -9.99 19.19
C ARG A 37 -4.35 -10.90 19.24
N VAL A 38 -3.16 -10.31 19.09
CA VAL A 38 -1.91 -11.07 19.22
C VAL A 38 -1.59 -11.27 20.70
N THR A 39 -1.69 -12.49 21.18
CA THR A 39 -1.44 -12.84 22.59
C THR A 39 -0.02 -13.26 22.88
N LYS A 40 0.73 -13.72 21.85
CA LYS A 40 2.13 -14.15 21.96
C LYS A 40 2.97 -13.36 20.96
N SER A 41 3.82 -12.48 21.46
CA SER A 41 4.71 -11.64 20.64
C SER A 41 5.92 -11.19 21.44
N THR A 42 6.95 -10.75 20.73
CA THR A 42 8.14 -10.12 21.32
C THR A 42 7.84 -8.71 21.84
N ASP A 43 8.68 -8.18 22.70
CA ASP A 43 8.53 -6.80 23.19
C ASP A 43 8.76 -5.79 22.05
N ILE A 44 9.61 -6.12 21.07
CA ILE A 44 9.77 -5.33 19.84
C ILE A 44 8.44 -5.21 19.10
N TYR A 45 7.72 -6.31 18.90
CA TYR A 45 6.41 -6.27 18.24
C TYR A 45 5.39 -5.45 19.04
N LYS A 46 5.34 -5.60 20.36
CA LYS A 46 4.43 -4.82 21.22
C LYS A 46 4.73 -3.32 21.13
N ALA A 47 5.99 -2.95 21.16
CA ALA A 47 6.40 -1.55 21.02
C ALA A 47 6.04 -0.99 19.62
N PHE A 48 6.31 -1.76 18.57
CA PHE A 48 6.00 -1.40 17.18
C PHE A 48 4.50 -1.25 16.95
N SER A 49 3.69 -2.15 17.49
CA SER A 49 2.25 -2.16 17.31
C SER A 49 1.46 -1.35 18.34
N ALA A 50 2.15 -0.56 19.18
CA ALA A 50 1.51 0.20 20.24
C ALA A 50 0.59 1.32 19.72
N ASN A 51 0.84 1.83 18.52
CA ASN A 51 0.00 2.82 17.84
C ASN A 51 -0.32 2.32 16.43
N HIS A 52 -1.55 1.84 16.25
CA HIS A 52 -1.97 1.25 14.98
C HIS A 52 -3.47 1.46 14.72
N ILE A 53 -3.83 1.36 13.46
CA ILE A 53 -5.18 1.09 13.00
C ILE A 53 -5.15 -0.13 12.09
N TRP A 54 -6.23 -0.91 12.08
CA TRP A 54 -6.27 -2.17 11.34
C TRP A 54 -7.67 -2.49 10.85
N VAL A 55 -7.76 -3.10 9.66
CA VAL A 55 -8.99 -3.64 9.09
C VAL A 55 -8.77 -5.06 8.59
N GLY A 56 -9.71 -5.94 8.83
CA GLY A 56 -9.65 -7.32 8.40
C GLY A 56 -10.94 -8.09 8.67
N GLU A 57 -11.21 -9.14 7.89
CA GLU A 57 -12.38 -10.01 8.10
C GLU A 57 -12.13 -11.04 9.21
N ASN A 58 -10.89 -11.42 9.39
CA ASN A 58 -10.51 -12.34 10.47
C ASN A 58 -9.18 -11.87 11.10
N LYS A 59 -8.96 -12.27 12.35
CA LYS A 59 -7.81 -11.82 13.15
C LYS A 59 -6.42 -12.15 12.59
N ASN A 60 -6.35 -13.03 11.62
CA ASN A 60 -5.06 -13.55 11.14
C ASN A 60 -4.55 -12.84 9.90
N LYS A 61 -5.40 -12.09 9.19
CA LYS A 61 -5.04 -11.50 7.90
C LYS A 61 -5.87 -10.24 7.61
N GLY A 62 -5.19 -9.14 7.43
CA GLY A 62 -5.80 -7.83 7.15
C GLY A 62 -4.78 -6.81 6.71
N LEU A 63 -5.16 -5.56 6.78
CA LEU A 63 -4.37 -4.39 6.43
C LEU A 63 -4.17 -3.54 7.68
N GLY A 64 -2.92 -3.32 8.07
CA GLY A 64 -2.54 -2.53 9.24
C GLY A 64 -1.72 -1.30 8.86
N VAL A 65 -1.96 -0.20 9.58
CA VAL A 65 -1.12 0.99 9.59
C VAL A 65 -0.52 1.11 10.97
N PHE A 66 0.79 1.24 11.04
CA PHE A 66 1.55 1.35 12.28
C PHE A 66 2.38 2.63 12.25
N THR A 67 2.46 3.33 13.37
CA THR A 67 3.21 4.57 13.48
C THR A 67 3.97 4.64 14.80
N ARG A 68 4.83 5.63 14.96
CA ARG A 68 5.49 5.90 16.25
C ARG A 68 4.41 6.12 17.32
N LYS A 69 4.65 5.67 18.54
CA LYS A 69 3.69 5.74 19.66
C LYS A 69 3.17 7.15 19.94
N SER A 70 3.97 8.18 19.70
CA SER A 70 3.61 9.58 19.92
C SER A 70 2.84 10.22 18.77
N SER A 71 2.74 9.56 17.61
CA SER A 71 2.08 10.13 16.45
C SER A 71 0.57 10.06 16.56
N LYS A 72 -0.12 11.08 16.02
CA LYS A 72 -1.56 11.10 15.94
C LYS A 72 -2.02 10.45 14.64
N ILE A 73 -2.81 9.39 14.75
CA ILE A 73 -3.47 8.76 13.60
C ILE A 73 -4.97 8.62 13.89
N SER A 74 -5.78 8.82 12.88
CA SER A 74 -7.23 8.62 12.95
C SER A 74 -7.76 8.08 11.64
N MET A 75 -8.71 7.15 11.71
CA MET A 75 -9.43 6.70 10.51
C MET A 75 -10.24 7.85 9.92
N THR A 76 -10.28 7.93 8.60
CA THR A 76 -11.15 8.82 7.84
C THR A 76 -12.11 8.00 6.99
N GLU A 77 -13.00 8.65 6.24
CA GLU A 77 -14.00 7.97 5.45
C GLU A 77 -13.81 8.27 3.97
N LEU A 78 -13.97 7.24 3.15
CA LEU A 78 -14.20 7.31 1.71
C LEU A 78 -15.41 6.45 1.38
N ASN A 79 -16.08 6.78 0.29
CA ASN A 79 -17.18 5.94 -0.20
C ASN A 79 -16.62 4.63 -0.75
N GLN A 80 -16.82 3.56 0.00
CA GLN A 80 -16.42 2.20 -0.33
C GLN A 80 -17.62 1.32 -0.72
N ASP A 81 -18.78 1.92 -0.99
CA ASP A 81 -19.97 1.18 -1.38
C ASP A 81 -19.91 0.76 -2.84
N PHE A 82 -20.38 -0.45 -3.13
CA PHE A 82 -20.60 -0.96 -4.47
C PHE A 82 -21.88 -1.78 -4.52
N GLY A 83 -22.95 -1.17 -4.98
CA GLY A 83 -24.26 -1.80 -4.97
C GLY A 83 -24.66 -2.25 -3.56
N SER A 84 -24.86 -3.55 -3.34
CA SER A 84 -25.13 -4.13 -2.04
C SER A 84 -23.87 -4.60 -1.29
N ALA A 85 -22.69 -4.47 -1.90
CA ALA A 85 -21.40 -4.88 -1.33
C ALA A 85 -20.56 -3.67 -0.92
N LYS A 86 -19.48 -3.91 -0.18
CA LYS A 86 -18.44 -2.92 0.14
C LYS A 86 -17.11 -3.34 -0.46
N LEU A 87 -16.37 -2.35 -0.93
CA LEU A 87 -14.95 -2.54 -1.26
C LEU A 87 -14.20 -2.90 0.01
N LYS A 88 -13.22 -3.77 -0.10
CA LYS A 88 -12.48 -4.30 1.06
C LYS A 88 -11.02 -3.91 0.97
N TRP A 89 -10.41 -3.78 2.14
CA TRP A 89 -8.95 -3.62 2.27
C TRP A 89 -8.41 -2.28 1.76
N PHE A 90 -9.23 -1.25 1.86
CA PHE A 90 -8.81 0.14 1.76
C PHE A 90 -9.04 0.79 3.13
N LEU A 91 -7.99 1.38 3.69
CA LEU A 91 -8.00 1.98 5.00
C LEU A 91 -7.62 3.45 4.88
N PRO A 92 -8.60 4.36 4.69
CA PRO A 92 -8.35 5.78 4.69
C PRO A 92 -8.04 6.26 6.11
N PHE A 93 -6.99 7.07 6.24
CA PHE A 93 -6.58 7.61 7.53
C PHE A 93 -5.90 8.96 7.39
N ARG A 94 -5.88 9.72 8.50
CA ARG A 94 -5.16 10.98 8.62
C ARG A 94 -4.01 10.84 9.60
N TYR A 95 -2.86 11.36 9.23
CA TYR A 95 -1.64 11.40 10.03
C TYR A 95 -1.34 12.84 10.45
N GLU A 96 -1.10 13.08 11.76
CA GLU A 96 -0.76 14.38 12.35
C GLU A 96 -1.74 15.49 11.96
N ASP A 97 -3.03 15.18 11.83
CA ASP A 97 -4.12 16.09 11.40
C ASP A 97 -3.90 16.83 10.06
N ARG A 98 -2.93 16.44 9.26
CA ARG A 98 -2.50 17.19 8.07
C ARG A 98 -2.25 16.38 6.80
N LEU A 99 -2.05 15.10 6.89
CA LEU A 99 -1.78 14.23 5.74
C LEU A 99 -2.86 13.15 5.63
N ASP A 100 -3.52 13.11 4.49
CA ASP A 100 -4.55 12.14 4.19
C ASP A 100 -3.98 10.99 3.36
N PHE A 101 -4.21 9.78 3.84
CA PHE A 101 -3.71 8.54 3.24
C PHE A 101 -4.84 7.56 2.97
N VAL A 102 -4.62 6.73 1.97
CA VAL A 102 -5.37 5.49 1.76
C VAL A 102 -4.38 4.34 1.69
N ALA A 103 -4.28 3.57 2.77
CA ALA A 103 -3.59 2.30 2.73
C ALA A 103 -4.40 1.32 1.88
N ALA A 104 -3.74 0.62 0.97
CA ALA A 104 -4.38 -0.26 0.00
C ALA A 104 -3.81 -1.68 0.04
N TRP A 105 -4.75 -2.62 -0.05
CA TRP A 105 -4.46 -4.01 -0.38
C TRP A 105 -5.55 -4.50 -1.34
N ALA A 106 -5.33 -4.31 -2.64
CA ALA A 106 -6.28 -4.69 -3.67
C ALA A 106 -6.33 -6.22 -3.80
N HIS A 107 -7.10 -6.84 -2.95
CA HIS A 107 -7.23 -8.29 -2.83
C HIS A 107 -8.31 -8.83 -3.76
N ARG A 108 -8.34 -10.15 -3.93
CA ARG A 108 -9.41 -10.84 -4.65
C ARG A 108 -10.75 -10.58 -3.94
N GLY A 109 -11.63 -9.84 -4.59
CA GLY A 109 -13.00 -9.63 -4.12
C GLY A 109 -13.89 -10.87 -4.31
N ASP A 110 -15.13 -10.75 -3.85
CA ASP A 110 -16.10 -11.85 -3.84
C ASP A 110 -16.65 -12.16 -5.25
N THR A 111 -16.59 -11.19 -6.19
CA THR A 111 -17.05 -11.33 -7.58
C THR A 111 -15.99 -10.93 -8.59
N GLY A 112 -16.15 -11.31 -9.87
CA GLY A 112 -15.18 -11.05 -10.94
C GLY A 112 -14.85 -9.58 -11.17
N GLU A 113 -15.85 -8.68 -11.08
CA GLU A 113 -15.70 -7.23 -11.27
C GLU A 113 -14.99 -6.54 -10.10
N PHE A 114 -14.90 -7.20 -8.95
CA PHE A 114 -14.29 -6.72 -7.73
C PHE A 114 -12.96 -7.38 -7.40
N ARG A 115 -12.25 -7.85 -8.40
CA ARG A 115 -10.96 -8.49 -8.17
C ARG A 115 -9.83 -7.48 -8.32
N TYR A 116 -8.94 -7.46 -7.32
CA TYR A 116 -7.68 -6.74 -7.41
C TYR A 116 -7.88 -5.27 -7.81
N ILE A 117 -7.29 -4.85 -8.93
CA ILE A 117 -7.35 -3.47 -9.43
C ILE A 117 -8.79 -2.96 -9.67
N GLY A 118 -9.73 -3.85 -9.96
CA GLY A 118 -11.14 -3.48 -10.10
C GLY A 118 -11.75 -2.88 -8.82
N GLN A 119 -11.34 -3.35 -7.64
CA GLN A 119 -11.76 -2.71 -6.38
C GLN A 119 -11.19 -1.30 -6.27
N PHE A 120 -9.92 -1.11 -6.64
CA PHE A 120 -9.28 0.21 -6.62
C PHE A 120 -9.93 1.17 -7.62
N TYR A 121 -10.25 0.69 -8.83
CA TYR A 121 -11.02 1.46 -9.82
C TYR A 121 -12.34 1.99 -9.25
N TRP A 122 -13.11 1.15 -8.59
CA TRP A 122 -14.38 1.56 -8.00
C TRP A 122 -14.19 2.51 -6.82
N LEU A 123 -13.16 2.35 -6.00
CA LEU A 123 -12.81 3.31 -4.97
C LEU A 123 -12.55 4.69 -5.57
N LEU A 124 -11.74 4.76 -6.62
CA LEU A 124 -11.45 6.01 -7.32
C LEU A 124 -12.72 6.62 -7.92
N LYS A 125 -13.50 5.83 -8.64
CA LYS A 125 -14.75 6.26 -9.30
C LYS A 125 -15.75 6.86 -8.32
N ASN A 126 -15.91 6.24 -7.15
CA ASN A 126 -16.83 6.70 -6.13
C ASN A 126 -16.39 7.98 -5.41
N ASN A 127 -15.11 8.35 -5.50
CA ASN A 127 -14.52 9.43 -4.69
C ASN A 127 -13.79 10.50 -5.50
N LEU A 128 -13.86 10.53 -6.82
CA LEU A 128 -13.07 11.40 -7.70
C LEU A 128 -13.00 12.86 -7.25
N GLY A 129 -14.09 13.42 -6.71
CA GLY A 129 -14.16 14.81 -6.26
C GLY A 129 -13.46 15.11 -4.92
N SER A 130 -12.85 14.12 -4.26
CA SER A 130 -12.23 14.26 -2.93
C SER A 130 -10.85 13.61 -2.82
N LEU A 131 -10.23 13.27 -3.95
CA LEU A 131 -8.96 12.52 -3.97
C LEU A 131 -7.71 13.40 -4.08
N ASP A 132 -7.84 14.65 -4.47
CA ASP A 132 -6.75 15.57 -4.86
C ASP A 132 -5.62 15.72 -3.81
N ARG A 133 -5.88 15.40 -2.54
CA ARG A 133 -4.90 15.45 -1.45
C ARG A 133 -4.47 14.09 -0.92
N GLN A 134 -5.04 13.02 -1.43
CA GLN A 134 -4.81 11.67 -0.91
C GLN A 134 -3.46 11.12 -1.35
N ILE A 135 -2.81 10.40 -0.45
CA ILE A 135 -1.65 9.57 -0.74
C ILE A 135 -2.12 8.11 -0.68
N PHE A 136 -2.09 7.43 -1.83
CA PHE A 136 -2.41 6.01 -1.93
C PHE A 136 -1.13 5.20 -1.84
N ILE A 137 -1.11 4.19 -0.98
CA ILE A 137 0.09 3.38 -0.76
C ILE A 137 -0.27 1.94 -0.42
N GLY A 138 0.36 1.00 -1.08
CA GLY A 138 0.20 -0.43 -0.80
C GLY A 138 0.26 -1.32 -2.01
N ASP A 139 -0.19 -2.55 -1.81
CA ASP A 139 -0.26 -3.62 -2.79
C ASP A 139 -1.54 -3.50 -3.63
N LEU A 140 -1.40 -3.13 -4.90
CA LEU A 140 -2.52 -3.06 -5.84
C LEU A 140 -2.74 -4.39 -6.58
N ASN A 141 -1.86 -5.37 -6.40
CA ASN A 141 -1.94 -6.65 -7.11
C ASN A 141 -2.15 -6.48 -8.62
N SER A 142 -1.55 -5.46 -9.20
CA SER A 142 -1.78 -5.05 -10.59
C SER A 142 -0.55 -4.39 -11.19
N ASN A 143 -0.44 -4.53 -12.51
CA ASN A 143 0.54 -3.83 -13.31
C ASN A 143 0.00 -3.67 -14.73
N LYS A 144 0.43 -2.64 -15.44
CA LYS A 144 0.02 -2.35 -16.84
C LYS A 144 0.26 -3.51 -17.79
N ILE A 145 1.24 -4.37 -17.53
CA ILE A 145 1.54 -5.55 -18.38
C ILE A 145 0.37 -6.54 -18.48
N TRP A 146 -0.59 -6.46 -17.55
CA TRP A 146 -1.82 -7.28 -17.54
C TRP A 146 -3.06 -6.58 -18.05
N ASP A 147 -2.94 -5.35 -18.55
CA ASP A 147 -4.08 -4.61 -19.10
C ASP A 147 -4.57 -5.26 -20.41
N TYR A 148 -5.86 -5.44 -20.52
CA TYR A 148 -6.50 -5.95 -21.72
C TYR A 148 -7.19 -4.81 -22.49
N LYS A 149 -7.03 -4.76 -23.80
CA LYS A 149 -7.47 -3.67 -24.70
C LYS A 149 -8.94 -3.20 -24.57
N ARG A 150 -9.78 -3.80 -23.74
CA ARG A 150 -11.19 -3.48 -23.57
C ARG A 150 -11.71 -3.58 -22.14
N SER A 151 -10.86 -3.63 -21.17
CA SER A 151 -11.24 -3.72 -19.76
C SER A 151 -11.35 -2.32 -19.17
N GLU A 152 -12.58 -1.86 -18.93
CA GLU A 152 -12.79 -0.70 -18.08
C GLU A 152 -12.36 -1.08 -16.65
N GLY A 153 -11.55 -0.21 -16.02
CA GLY A 153 -11.07 -0.45 -14.66
C GLY A 153 -9.80 -1.31 -14.57
N ASP A 154 -8.98 -1.32 -15.62
CA ASP A 154 -7.62 -1.86 -15.60
C ASP A 154 -6.61 -0.92 -14.92
N HIS A 155 -5.36 -1.34 -14.84
CA HIS A 155 -4.29 -0.58 -14.20
C HIS A 155 -4.11 0.80 -14.84
N SER A 156 -4.00 0.88 -16.15
CA SER A 156 -3.83 2.15 -16.88
C SER A 156 -4.99 3.11 -16.70
N THR A 157 -6.22 2.59 -16.59
CA THR A 157 -7.39 3.41 -16.28
C THR A 157 -7.29 4.02 -14.88
N CYS A 158 -6.89 3.25 -13.88
CA CYS A 158 -6.70 3.76 -12.52
C CYS A 158 -5.60 4.82 -12.46
N VAL A 159 -4.47 4.59 -13.13
CA VAL A 159 -3.37 5.57 -13.20
C VAL A 159 -3.84 6.88 -13.83
N ARG A 160 -4.54 6.82 -14.98
CA ARG A 160 -5.07 8.01 -15.65
C ARG A 160 -6.06 8.77 -14.76
N MET A 161 -6.98 8.08 -14.06
CA MET A 161 -7.93 8.71 -13.14
C MET A 161 -7.22 9.45 -12.00
N LEU A 162 -6.13 8.91 -11.48
CA LEU A 162 -5.30 9.58 -10.47
C LEU A 162 -4.60 10.81 -11.05
N GLU A 163 -4.01 10.70 -12.24
CA GLU A 163 -3.33 11.80 -12.92
C GLU A 163 -4.28 12.95 -13.26
N GLU A 164 -5.53 12.67 -13.65
CA GLU A 164 -6.57 13.65 -13.91
C GLU A 164 -6.90 14.52 -12.68
N VAL A 165 -6.69 14.00 -11.46
CA VAL A 165 -6.85 14.75 -10.20
C VAL A 165 -5.51 15.20 -9.59
N GLY A 166 -4.43 15.15 -10.37
CA GLY A 166 -3.11 15.64 -9.97
C GLY A 166 -2.31 14.71 -9.05
N ILE A 167 -2.69 13.43 -8.98
CA ILE A 167 -1.99 12.40 -8.20
C ILE A 167 -1.15 11.54 -9.15
N HIS A 168 0.13 11.41 -8.85
CA HIS A 168 1.10 10.74 -9.70
C HIS A 168 1.82 9.61 -8.97
N SER A 169 2.27 8.60 -9.72
CA SER A 169 3.11 7.54 -9.17
C SER A 169 4.48 8.08 -8.78
N VAL A 170 4.84 7.90 -7.50
CA VAL A 170 6.15 8.31 -6.98
C VAL A 170 7.27 7.55 -7.70
N TYR A 171 7.11 6.22 -7.87
CA TYR A 171 8.11 5.39 -8.52
C TYR A 171 8.42 5.87 -9.94
N HIS A 172 7.38 6.01 -10.77
CA HIS A 172 7.54 6.33 -12.18
C HIS A 172 8.10 7.75 -12.40
N HIS A 173 7.67 8.69 -11.56
CA HIS A 173 8.21 10.05 -11.61
C HIS A 173 9.67 10.11 -11.16
N PHE A 174 10.02 9.44 -10.05
CA PHE A 174 11.37 9.49 -9.47
C PHE A 174 12.40 8.70 -10.29
N ARG A 175 11.99 7.57 -10.89
CA ARG A 175 12.85 6.72 -11.74
C ARG A 175 12.84 7.11 -13.21
N GLU A 176 11.97 8.06 -13.62
CA GLU A 176 11.76 8.45 -15.02
C GLU A 176 11.42 7.24 -15.91
N GLN A 177 10.61 6.31 -15.38
CA GLN A 177 10.19 5.09 -16.06
C GLN A 177 8.71 5.11 -16.42
N GLN A 178 8.33 4.34 -17.43
CA GLN A 178 6.93 4.19 -17.81
C GLN A 178 6.28 3.02 -17.07
N GLN A 179 4.98 3.12 -16.84
CA GLN A 179 4.16 2.02 -16.32
C GLN A 179 4.36 0.77 -17.19
N GLY A 180 4.59 -0.38 -16.54
CA GLY A 180 4.87 -1.65 -17.20
C GLY A 180 6.34 -1.85 -17.63
N GLN A 181 7.24 -0.93 -17.28
CA GLN A 181 8.68 -1.00 -17.58
C GLN A 181 9.53 -0.83 -16.31
N GLU A 182 8.97 -1.14 -15.17
CA GLU A 182 9.62 -0.98 -13.86
C GLU A 182 10.83 -1.91 -13.74
N ALA A 183 12.00 -1.33 -13.41
CA ALA A 183 13.24 -2.07 -13.24
C ALA A 183 13.36 -2.72 -11.84
N ASP A 184 12.63 -2.21 -10.86
CA ASP A 184 12.70 -2.64 -9.47
C ASP A 184 11.43 -3.44 -9.10
N PRO A 185 11.44 -4.80 -9.15
CA PRO A 185 10.29 -5.60 -8.74
C PRO A 185 10.00 -5.48 -7.24
N THR A 186 8.71 -5.43 -6.88
CA THR A 186 8.26 -5.45 -5.49
C THR A 186 7.72 -6.82 -5.06
N PHE A 187 7.44 -7.70 -6.04
CA PHE A 187 6.86 -9.02 -5.83
C PHE A 187 7.56 -10.08 -6.68
N TYR A 188 7.76 -11.25 -6.10
CA TYR A 188 8.39 -12.42 -6.74
C TYR A 188 7.46 -13.62 -6.61
N LEU A 189 6.70 -13.92 -7.65
CA LEU A 189 5.69 -14.97 -7.63
C LEU A 189 6.26 -16.31 -7.15
N GLN A 190 5.68 -16.86 -6.09
CA GLN A 190 6.14 -18.09 -5.41
C GLN A 190 7.59 -17.98 -4.89
N LYS A 191 8.04 -16.79 -4.51
CA LYS A 191 9.42 -16.49 -4.09
C LYS A 191 10.46 -16.90 -5.15
N ASN A 192 10.10 -16.79 -6.42
CA ASN A 192 10.96 -17.16 -7.52
C ASN A 192 11.57 -15.93 -8.17
N TRP A 193 12.90 -15.78 -8.09
CA TRP A 193 13.66 -14.71 -8.71
C TRP A 193 13.37 -14.49 -10.21
N HIS A 194 13.06 -15.57 -10.94
CA HIS A 194 12.75 -15.49 -12.38
C HIS A 194 11.31 -15.09 -12.70
N LYS A 195 10.48 -14.77 -11.68
CA LYS A 195 9.09 -14.32 -11.86
C LYS A 195 8.84 -13.01 -11.11
N PRO A 196 9.60 -11.94 -11.45
CA PRO A 196 9.50 -10.65 -10.79
C PRO A 196 8.36 -9.81 -11.36
N TYR A 197 7.68 -9.03 -10.50
CA TYR A 197 6.65 -8.06 -10.88
C TYR A 197 6.73 -6.83 -9.97
N HIS A 198 6.27 -5.68 -10.47
CA HIS A 198 6.09 -4.47 -9.67
C HIS A 198 4.59 -4.27 -9.44
N ILE A 199 4.11 -4.45 -8.22
CA ILE A 199 2.68 -4.41 -7.89
C ILE A 199 2.35 -3.63 -6.62
N ASP A 200 3.36 -3.16 -5.90
CA ASP A 200 3.24 -2.27 -4.76
C ASP A 200 3.58 -0.84 -5.19
N TYR A 201 2.75 0.13 -4.82
CA TYR A 201 2.86 1.49 -5.33
C TYR A 201 2.69 2.54 -4.24
N VAL A 202 3.22 3.73 -4.52
CA VAL A 202 2.86 4.98 -3.88
C VAL A 202 2.40 5.96 -4.95
N PHE A 203 1.20 6.50 -4.78
CA PHE A 203 0.68 7.61 -5.58
C PHE A 203 0.42 8.80 -4.67
N ALA A 204 0.87 9.98 -5.05
CA ALA A 204 0.76 11.18 -4.24
C ALA A 204 0.53 12.43 -5.10
N PRO A 205 0.03 13.54 -4.53
CA PRO A 205 -0.02 14.82 -5.22
C PRO A 205 1.34 15.19 -5.82
N LEU A 206 1.34 15.67 -7.06
CA LEU A 206 2.57 15.94 -7.84
C LEU A 206 3.59 16.80 -7.08
N GLU A 207 3.12 17.77 -6.34
CA GLU A 207 3.98 18.65 -5.53
C GLU A 207 4.72 17.89 -4.41
N ARG A 208 4.14 16.81 -3.88
CA ARG A 208 4.83 15.91 -2.92
C ARG A 208 5.76 14.94 -3.63
N VAL A 209 5.34 14.43 -4.78
CA VAL A 209 6.18 13.58 -5.62
C VAL A 209 7.48 14.30 -5.99
N LYS A 210 7.42 15.58 -6.35
CA LYS A 210 8.59 16.41 -6.63
C LYS A 210 9.53 16.63 -5.44
N LYS A 211 9.06 16.43 -4.22
CA LYS A 211 9.84 16.53 -2.98
C LYS A 211 10.43 15.19 -2.53
N THR A 212 10.37 14.16 -3.36
CA THR A 212 10.98 12.86 -3.07
C THR A 212 12.48 13.00 -2.87
N LYS A 213 12.98 12.55 -1.72
CA LYS A 213 14.42 12.44 -1.42
C LYS A 213 14.96 11.09 -1.85
N THR A 214 14.29 10.04 -1.39
CA THR A 214 14.66 8.67 -1.72
C THR A 214 13.43 7.82 -2.00
N LEU A 215 13.61 6.85 -2.87
CA LEU A 215 12.65 5.78 -3.09
C LEU A 215 13.44 4.47 -3.19
N GLU A 216 13.25 3.61 -2.20
CA GLU A 216 13.98 2.35 -2.09
C GLU A 216 13.04 1.17 -2.26
N VAL A 217 13.43 0.21 -3.08
CA VAL A 217 12.79 -1.09 -3.20
C VAL A 217 13.71 -2.13 -2.58
N GLY A 218 13.19 -2.95 -1.69
CA GLY A 218 13.95 -3.97 -0.99
C GLY A 218 14.57 -4.97 -1.98
N LYS A 219 15.70 -5.56 -1.60
CA LYS A 219 16.37 -6.58 -2.42
C LYS A 219 15.80 -7.97 -2.13
N PHE A 220 15.57 -8.75 -3.17
CA PHE A 220 15.04 -10.11 -3.06
C PHE A 220 15.81 -10.97 -2.04
N GLU A 221 17.15 -10.95 -2.11
CA GLU A 221 18.01 -11.76 -1.25
C GLU A 221 17.80 -11.47 0.24
N SER A 222 17.47 -10.23 0.58
CA SER A 222 17.25 -9.79 1.97
C SER A 222 15.85 -10.14 2.47
N TRP A 223 14.85 -10.26 1.57
CA TRP A 223 13.43 -10.35 1.96
C TRP A 223 12.76 -11.69 1.62
N GLN A 224 13.34 -12.52 0.75
CA GLN A 224 12.75 -13.79 0.30
C GLN A 224 12.40 -14.77 1.43
N ASN A 225 13.13 -14.75 2.54
CA ASN A 225 12.85 -15.60 3.69
C ASN A 225 11.59 -15.16 4.46
N TYR A 226 11.18 -13.90 4.32
CA TYR A 226 10.07 -13.32 5.04
C TYR A 226 8.78 -13.26 4.19
N SER A 227 8.88 -12.83 2.94
CA SER A 227 7.73 -12.68 2.04
C SER A 227 8.11 -12.96 0.60
N ASP A 228 7.13 -13.10 -0.28
CA ASP A 228 7.26 -13.02 -1.73
C ASP A 228 7.22 -11.56 -2.22
N HIS A 229 6.89 -10.60 -1.35
CA HIS A 229 7.06 -9.18 -1.58
C HIS A 229 8.30 -8.65 -0.87
N VAL A 230 8.86 -7.57 -1.42
CA VAL A 230 9.88 -6.74 -0.78
C VAL A 230 9.30 -5.38 -0.41
N PRO A 231 9.79 -4.68 0.62
CA PRO A 231 9.25 -3.38 0.99
C PRO A 231 9.56 -2.32 -0.05
N LEU A 232 8.61 -1.39 -0.21
CA LEU A 232 8.78 -0.13 -0.91
C LEU A 232 8.83 0.99 0.15
N VAL A 233 9.91 1.79 0.14
CA VAL A 233 10.15 2.84 1.13
C VAL A 233 10.28 4.18 0.42
N TRP A 234 9.47 5.14 0.81
CA TRP A 234 9.45 6.49 0.25
C TRP A 234 9.80 7.53 1.32
N GLU A 235 10.80 8.35 1.04
CA GLU A 235 11.16 9.49 1.87
C GLU A 235 11.00 10.80 1.09
N PHE A 236 10.36 11.80 1.70
CA PHE A 236 10.10 13.11 1.09
C PHE A 236 10.16 14.24 2.12
N ASP A 237 10.39 15.46 1.61
CA ASP A 237 10.26 16.67 2.42
C ASP A 237 8.81 17.05 2.64
N GLU A 238 8.48 17.39 3.89
CA GLU A 238 7.13 17.80 4.26
C GLU A 238 6.88 19.31 4.13
N THR A 239 7.96 20.09 4.11
CA THR A 239 7.93 21.58 4.04
C THR A 239 7.78 22.07 2.62
#